data_21b2c02f3fe7108bd15ccf8a5b33677a
#
_entry.id   21b2c02f3fe7108bd15ccf8a5b33677a
#
_cell.length_a   1.000
_cell.length_b   1.000
_cell.length_c   1.000
_cell.angle_alpha   90.00
_cell.angle_beta   90.00
_cell.angle_gamma   90.00
#
_symmetry.space_group_name_H-M   'P 1'
#
loop_
_entity.id
_entity.type
_entity.pdbx_description
1 polymer ?
#
loop_
_entity_poly.entity_id
_entity_poly.type
_entity_poly.pdbx_seq_one_letter_code
_entity_poly.pdbx_strand_id
1 'polypeptide(L)'
;MTDPSISRQLAAHWEQKFFQDMDRLRVRRPDMVTRVTEYVPEIVAFTEGIIKNGYAYEAEGSVYFDTLTFDRAEIHHYAKLEPWSKGNRELLEEGEGIYQDDLSRCAALT
;
A
#
# COMPACT_ATOMS: atom_id res chain seq x y z
N MET A 1 -13.08 2.22 -20.43
CA MET A 1 -12.79 1.06 -19.57
C MET A 1 -11.63 0.31 -20.19
N THR A 2 -10.48 0.34 -19.58
CA THR A 2 -9.28 -0.40 -20.05
C THR A 2 -9.50 -1.89 -19.75
N ASP A 3 -9.30 -2.74 -20.74
CA ASP A 3 -9.44 -4.19 -20.61
C ASP A 3 -8.39 -4.72 -19.62
N PRO A 4 -8.79 -5.39 -18.52
CA PRO A 4 -7.86 -5.94 -17.52
C PRO A 4 -6.84 -6.94 -18.11
N SER A 5 -7.17 -7.56 -19.25
CA SER A 5 -6.27 -8.48 -19.95
C SER A 5 -5.06 -7.77 -20.53
N ILE A 6 -5.25 -6.57 -21.08
CA ILE A 6 -4.18 -5.75 -21.66
C ILE A 6 -3.20 -5.30 -20.58
N SER A 7 -3.72 -4.84 -19.45
CA SER A 7 -2.87 -4.42 -18.31
C SER A 7 -2.01 -5.58 -17.77
N ARG A 8 -2.58 -6.79 -17.68
CA ARG A 8 -1.82 -7.99 -17.28
C ARG A 8 -0.72 -8.37 -18.27
N GLN A 9 -1.03 -8.34 -19.56
CA GLN A 9 -0.04 -8.66 -20.60
C GLN A 9 1.09 -7.64 -20.60
N LEU A 10 0.77 -6.36 -20.44
CA LEU A 10 1.77 -5.30 -20.36
C LEU A 10 2.68 -5.47 -19.13
N ALA A 11 2.10 -5.73 -17.97
CA ALA A 11 2.85 -5.98 -16.74
C ALA A 11 3.77 -7.20 -16.87
N ALA A 12 3.26 -8.32 -17.42
CA ALA A 12 4.05 -9.54 -17.64
C ALA A 12 5.21 -9.31 -18.63
N HIS A 13 4.98 -8.52 -19.70
CA HIS A 13 6.03 -8.17 -20.65
C HIS A 13 7.17 -7.41 -19.97
N TRP A 14 6.84 -6.38 -19.17
CA TRP A 14 7.88 -5.58 -18.51
C TRP A 14 8.55 -6.33 -17.36
N GLU A 15 7.85 -7.19 -16.64
CA GLU A 15 8.45 -8.09 -15.66
C GLU A 15 9.52 -8.98 -16.32
N GLN A 16 9.19 -9.58 -17.48
CA GLN A 16 10.13 -10.39 -18.21
C GLN A 16 11.38 -9.59 -18.65
N LYS A 17 11.19 -8.37 -19.13
CA LYS A 17 12.30 -7.47 -19.51
C LYS A 17 13.16 -7.12 -18.31
N PHE A 18 12.55 -6.78 -17.19
CA PHE A 18 13.28 -6.52 -15.95
C PHE A 18 14.18 -7.69 -15.54
N PHE A 19 13.65 -8.91 -15.51
CA PHE A 19 14.47 -10.08 -15.16
C PHE A 19 15.56 -10.39 -16.17
N GLN A 20 15.34 -10.13 -17.47
CA GLN A 20 16.40 -10.25 -18.48
C GLN A 20 17.55 -9.27 -18.21
N ASP A 21 17.25 -8.04 -17.83
CA ASP A 21 18.28 -7.04 -17.52
C ASP A 21 19.00 -7.36 -16.20
N MET A 22 18.28 -7.85 -15.19
CA MET A 22 18.90 -8.33 -13.94
C MET A 22 19.83 -9.51 -14.18
N ASP A 23 19.46 -10.47 -15.05
CA ASP A 23 20.33 -11.59 -15.44
C ASP A 23 21.62 -11.08 -16.13
N ARG A 24 21.52 -10.08 -17.02
CA ARG A 24 22.71 -9.45 -17.67
C ARG A 24 23.63 -8.80 -16.65
N LEU A 25 23.07 -8.19 -15.60
CA LEU A 25 23.81 -7.59 -14.50
C LEU A 25 24.32 -8.63 -13.49
N ARG A 26 24.04 -9.94 -13.71
CA ARG A 26 24.37 -11.04 -12.81
C ARG A 26 23.78 -10.89 -11.41
N VAL A 27 22.62 -10.24 -11.31
CA VAL A 27 21.86 -10.18 -10.06
C VAL A 27 21.17 -11.53 -9.85
N ARG A 28 21.32 -12.10 -8.68
CA ARG A 28 20.64 -13.36 -8.32
C ARG A 28 19.11 -13.17 -8.39
N ARG A 29 18.43 -14.10 -9.03
CA ARG A 29 16.97 -14.10 -9.07
C ARG A 29 16.38 -14.33 -7.68
N PRO A 30 15.24 -13.72 -7.35
CA PRO A 30 14.52 -14.01 -6.12
C PRO A 30 14.05 -15.48 -6.10
N ASP A 31 13.99 -16.08 -4.92
CA ASP A 31 13.53 -17.45 -4.76
C ASP A 31 12.02 -17.58 -5.02
N MET A 32 11.24 -16.47 -4.85
CA MET A 32 9.81 -16.39 -5.13
C MET A 32 9.45 -15.00 -5.64
N VAL A 33 8.56 -14.94 -6.61
CA VAL A 33 7.94 -13.69 -7.11
C VAL A 33 6.46 -13.75 -6.80
N THR A 34 5.96 -12.78 -6.03
CA THR A 34 4.54 -12.64 -5.72
C THR A 34 3.93 -11.47 -6.49
N ARG A 35 2.75 -11.67 -7.04
CA ARG A 35 2.02 -10.62 -7.77
C ARG A 35 0.71 -10.34 -7.07
N VAL A 36 0.47 -9.09 -6.74
CA VAL A 36 -0.74 -8.63 -6.01
C VAL A 36 -2.03 -9.18 -6.63
N THR A 37 -2.09 -9.23 -7.97
CA THR A 37 -3.24 -9.75 -8.72
C THR A 37 -3.52 -11.23 -8.51
N GLU A 38 -2.56 -12.00 -8.01
CA GLU A 38 -2.69 -13.44 -7.71
C GLU A 38 -3.15 -13.68 -6.27
N TYR A 39 -3.11 -12.66 -5.40
CA TYR A 39 -3.38 -12.75 -3.95
C TYR A 39 -4.51 -11.83 -3.48
N VAL A 40 -5.40 -11.41 -4.40
CA VAL A 40 -6.50 -10.50 -4.04
C VAL A 40 -7.39 -11.03 -2.91
N PRO A 41 -7.81 -12.32 -2.89
CA PRO A 41 -8.62 -12.85 -1.80
C PRO A 41 -7.91 -12.77 -0.44
N GLU A 42 -6.62 -13.06 -0.39
CA GLU A 42 -5.81 -13.00 0.83
C GLU A 42 -5.64 -11.56 1.32
N ILE A 43 -5.47 -10.61 0.39
CA ILE A 43 -5.38 -9.18 0.71
C ILE A 43 -6.70 -8.68 1.29
N VAL A 44 -7.83 -9.08 0.71
CA VAL A 44 -9.17 -8.75 1.24
C VAL A 44 -9.32 -9.29 2.65
N ALA A 45 -9.04 -10.57 2.88
CA ALA A 45 -9.14 -11.18 4.20
C ALA A 45 -8.22 -10.51 5.23
N PHE A 46 -7.02 -10.11 4.83
CA PHE A 46 -6.09 -9.36 5.68
C PHE A 46 -6.65 -7.98 6.05
N THR A 47 -7.19 -7.25 5.06
CA THR A 47 -7.80 -5.92 5.27
C THR A 47 -9.02 -6.01 6.19
N GLU A 48 -9.90 -7.00 6.00
CA GLU A 48 -11.03 -7.27 6.90
C GLU A 48 -10.56 -7.55 8.33
N GLY A 49 -9.43 -8.24 8.50
CA GLY A 49 -8.80 -8.46 9.79
C GLY A 49 -8.38 -7.15 10.47
N ILE A 50 -7.82 -6.20 9.71
CA ILE A 50 -7.44 -4.88 10.24
C ILE A 50 -8.69 -4.08 10.67
N ILE A 51 -9.75 -4.09 9.86
CA ILE A 51 -11.03 -3.45 10.19
C ILE A 51 -11.61 -4.05 11.47
N LYS A 52 -11.65 -5.38 11.57
CA LYS A 52 -12.14 -6.10 12.76
C LYS A 52 -11.37 -5.76 14.03
N ASN A 53 -10.08 -5.49 13.90
CA ASN A 53 -9.22 -5.08 15.02
C ASN A 53 -9.38 -3.59 15.38
N GLY A 54 -10.19 -2.82 14.62
CA GLY A 54 -10.48 -1.41 14.90
C GLY A 54 -9.41 -0.43 14.42
N TYR A 55 -8.53 -0.84 13.51
CA TYR A 55 -7.44 0.00 12.98
C TYR A 55 -7.67 0.44 11.53
N ALA A 56 -8.80 0.13 10.94
CA ALA A 56 -9.20 0.63 9.64
C ALA A 56 -10.72 0.82 9.58
N TYR A 57 -11.17 1.70 8.70
CA TYR A 57 -12.59 1.99 8.48
C TYR A 57 -12.89 2.16 7.00
N GLU A 58 -14.13 1.91 6.62
CA GLU A 58 -14.63 2.13 5.27
C GLU A 58 -15.28 3.51 5.15
N ALA A 59 -14.91 4.25 4.12
CA ALA A 59 -15.54 5.51 3.75
C ALA A 59 -15.55 5.66 2.21
N GLU A 60 -16.70 6.02 1.67
CA GLU A 60 -16.90 6.30 0.24
C GLU A 60 -16.41 5.17 -0.70
N GLY A 61 -16.52 3.91 -0.28
CA GLY A 61 -16.10 2.73 -1.05
C GLY A 61 -14.60 2.45 -1.04
N SER A 62 -13.85 3.13 -0.17
CA SER A 62 -12.43 2.90 0.10
C SER A 62 -12.21 2.51 1.56
N VAL A 63 -11.12 1.82 1.84
CA VAL A 63 -10.73 1.46 3.20
C VAL A 63 -9.53 2.30 3.62
N TYR A 64 -9.64 2.97 4.76
CA TYR A 64 -8.62 3.83 5.32
C TYR A 64 -8.05 3.23 6.59
N PHE A 65 -6.73 3.29 6.76
CA PHE A 65 -6.06 2.86 7.97
C PHE A 65 -6.00 4.01 8.99
N ASP A 66 -6.50 3.77 10.21
CA ASP A 66 -6.47 4.75 11.31
C ASP A 66 -5.10 4.76 11.99
N THR A 67 -4.22 5.59 11.47
CA THR A 67 -2.85 5.73 11.97
C THR A 67 -2.80 6.25 13.39
N LEU A 68 -3.76 7.12 13.80
CA LEU A 68 -3.80 7.73 15.13
C LEU A 68 -4.21 6.70 16.19
N THR A 69 -5.26 5.95 15.92
CA THR A 69 -5.71 4.89 16.82
C THR A 69 -4.65 3.80 16.96
N PHE A 70 -3.99 3.44 15.85
CA PHE A 70 -2.90 2.47 15.87
C PHE A 70 -1.70 2.93 16.68
N ASP A 71 -1.28 4.20 16.53
CA ASP A 71 -0.12 4.75 17.22
C ASP A 71 -0.35 4.98 18.73
N ARG A 72 -1.60 5.22 19.14
CA ARG A 72 -1.98 5.37 20.54
C ARG A 72 -2.05 4.04 21.30
N ALA A 73 -2.11 2.92 20.60
CA ALA A 73 -2.13 1.61 21.24
C ALA A 73 -0.76 1.30 21.85
N GLU A 74 -0.73 0.86 23.11
CA GLU A 74 0.51 0.62 23.87
C GLU A 74 1.44 -0.43 23.22
N ILE A 75 0.88 -1.35 22.44
CA ILE A 75 1.60 -2.47 21.83
C ILE A 75 1.98 -2.21 20.36
N HIS A 76 1.59 -1.08 19.79
CA HIS A 76 1.86 -0.75 18.40
C HIS A 76 2.73 0.51 18.28
N HIS A 77 3.49 0.57 17.18
CA HIS A 77 4.35 1.71 16.87
C HIS A 77 4.19 2.03 15.38
N TYR A 78 3.45 3.10 15.08
CA TYR A 78 3.33 3.60 13.72
C TYR A 78 4.67 4.13 13.22
N ALA A 79 4.94 3.97 11.92
CA ALA A 79 6.17 4.38 11.26
C ALA A 79 7.46 3.79 11.90
N LYS A 80 7.41 2.57 12.42
CA LYS A 80 8.55 1.92 13.09
C LYS A 80 9.79 1.82 12.19
N LEU A 81 9.61 1.63 10.89
CA LEU A 81 10.71 1.52 9.92
C LEU A 81 11.18 2.88 9.42
N GLU A 82 10.39 3.93 9.63
CA GLU A 82 10.66 5.28 9.16
C GLU A 82 10.23 6.32 10.21
N PRO A 83 10.87 6.34 11.39
CA PRO A 83 10.41 7.14 12.54
C PRO A 83 10.36 8.65 12.27
N TRP A 84 11.18 9.16 11.34
CA TRP A 84 11.21 10.57 10.96
C TRP A 84 10.03 11.02 10.12
N SER A 85 9.26 10.08 9.54
CA SER A 85 8.01 10.39 8.82
C SER A 85 6.84 10.66 9.76
N LYS A 86 6.97 10.29 11.04
CA LYS A 86 5.90 10.47 12.02
C LYS A 86 5.63 11.95 12.27
N GLY A 87 4.41 12.40 11.94
CA GLY A 87 3.98 13.80 12.10
C GLY A 87 4.55 14.77 11.06
N ASN A 88 5.29 14.29 10.07
CA ASN A 88 5.79 15.12 8.98
C ASN A 88 4.75 15.19 7.85
N ARG A 89 3.99 16.30 7.81
CA ARG A 89 2.92 16.52 6.83
C ARG A 89 3.44 16.57 5.40
N GLU A 90 4.60 17.16 5.16
CA GLU A 90 5.18 17.28 3.82
C GLU A 90 5.49 15.91 3.22
N LEU A 91 6.04 14.98 3.99
CA LEU A 91 6.29 13.61 3.53
C LEU A 91 5.01 12.81 3.34
N LEU A 92 3.98 13.05 4.12
CA LEU A 92 2.67 12.41 3.95
C LEU A 92 1.96 12.90 2.68
N GLU A 93 2.04 14.19 2.39
CA GLU A 93 1.45 14.81 1.19
C GLU A 93 2.20 14.41 -0.10
N GLU A 94 3.52 14.17 -0.04
CA GLU A 94 4.34 13.78 -1.19
C GLU A 94 3.94 12.41 -1.78
N GLY A 95 3.45 11.49 -0.95
CA GLY A 95 3.04 10.13 -1.37
C GLY A 95 1.65 10.02 -1.97
N GLU A 96 0.74 10.96 -1.69
CA GLU A 96 -0.70 10.79 -1.97
C GLU A 96 -1.20 11.45 -3.27
N GLY A 97 -0.37 12.18 -4.00
CA GLY A 97 -0.67 12.70 -5.34
C GLY A 97 -2.02 13.43 -5.48
N ILE A 98 -2.99 12.80 -6.12
CA ILE A 98 -4.29 13.38 -6.51
C ILE A 98 -5.31 13.49 -5.35
N TYR A 99 -5.05 12.85 -4.21
CA TYR A 99 -5.98 12.77 -3.07
C TYR A 99 -5.80 13.86 -1.99
N GLN A 100 -5.13 14.97 -2.34
CA GLN A 100 -4.88 16.08 -1.40
C GLN A 100 -6.15 16.68 -0.77
N ASP A 101 -7.30 16.61 -1.45
CA ASP A 101 -8.55 17.17 -0.94
C ASP A 101 -9.19 16.36 0.21
N ASP A 102 -8.88 15.05 0.32
CA ASP A 102 -9.46 14.18 1.36
C ASP A 102 -8.65 14.14 2.67
N LEU A 103 -7.34 14.42 2.62
CA LEU A 103 -6.47 14.49 3.81
C LEU A 103 -6.85 15.62 4.77
N SER A 104 -7.45 16.71 4.26
CA SER A 104 -7.99 17.78 5.09
C SER A 104 -9.15 17.32 5.97
N ARG A 105 -9.87 16.26 5.58
CA ARG A 105 -10.97 15.66 6.35
C ARG A 105 -10.49 14.71 7.43
N CYS A 106 -9.40 13.98 7.20
CA CYS A 106 -8.79 13.12 8.23
C CYS A 106 -8.16 13.92 9.38
N ALA A 107 -7.69 15.15 9.11
CA ALA A 107 -7.17 16.05 10.13
C ALA A 107 -8.27 16.80 10.91
N ALA A 108 -9.53 16.79 10.46
CA ALA A 108 -10.65 17.49 11.07
C ALA A 108 -11.40 16.65 12.13
N LEU A 109 -10.96 15.44 12.43
CA LEU A 109 -11.50 14.56 13.48
C LEU A 109 -10.61 14.54 14.74
N THR A 110 -9.91 15.63 15.03
CA THR A 110 -9.25 15.89 16.32
C THR A 110 -10.12 16.71 17.24
#